data_e55fbd3084dfa01548c45e43b082d8c4
#
_entry.id   e55fbd3084dfa01548c45e43b082d8c4
#
_cell.length_a   1.000
_cell.length_b   1.000
_cell.length_c   1.000
_cell.angle_alpha   90.00
_cell.angle_beta   90.00
_cell.angle_gamma   90.00
#
_symmetry.space_group_name_H-M   'P 1'
#
loop_
_entity.id
_entity.type
_entity.pdbx_description
1 polymer ?
#
loop_
_entity_poly.entity_id
_entity_poly.type
_entity_poly.pdbx_seq_one_letter_code
_entity_poly.pdbx_strand_id
1 'polypeptide(L)'
;MVKSVNFVVLGEQSIANDFGKKGTSTDLTLFDKKESDIIRSWVVPNGFPDKIQPLFQSINLAEYVIFYVGSLDKFTGEQIIALDVLNRKDGIISHTYEVDENRLNAMIKGTVLEQYKKVDSSNIKQEINKLSPLSKEGKTKIVIDHCFDVKGVGTVVLGKVIQGKVKQYDNLKLFPNGAEVMIKSIQMHDVPVEEAISPARVGLSIKGASVDDISRGDYLCEDTSQNVQFELALSFTQNPFYKGPIAENQTCLVSVGMQIKAAKFKSINPFKLQLEKPIVCDKNGICVILKPESQTVRILGSGKIL
;
A
#
# COMPACT_ATOMS: atom_id res chain seq x y z
N MET A 1 12.42 5.99 -22.08
CA MET A 1 11.59 6.40 -20.93
C MET A 1 11.86 5.44 -19.78
N VAL A 2 12.15 5.95 -18.59
CA VAL A 2 12.47 5.12 -17.43
C VAL A 2 11.21 4.42 -16.93
N LYS A 3 11.30 3.11 -16.72
CA LYS A 3 10.21 2.26 -16.23
C LYS A 3 10.36 2.00 -14.73
N SER A 4 9.28 1.71 -14.03
CA SER A 4 9.31 1.40 -12.59
C SER A 4 8.59 0.10 -12.28
N VAL A 5 9.14 -0.66 -11.32
CA VAL A 5 8.51 -1.88 -10.77
C VAL A 5 8.59 -1.79 -9.25
N ASN A 6 7.46 -1.94 -8.56
CA ASN A 6 7.41 -1.77 -7.11
C ASN A 6 7.01 -3.07 -6.42
N PHE A 7 7.74 -3.39 -5.37
CA PHE A 7 7.62 -4.60 -4.58
C PHE A 7 7.31 -4.26 -3.13
N VAL A 8 6.50 -5.07 -2.47
CA VAL A 8 6.48 -5.15 -1.02
C VAL A 8 7.26 -6.37 -0.56
N VAL A 9 8.10 -6.20 0.46
CA VAL A 9 8.86 -7.30 1.07
C VAL A 9 8.27 -7.61 2.44
N LEU A 10 7.79 -8.82 2.60
CA LEU A 10 7.15 -9.34 3.81
C LEU A 10 7.91 -10.56 4.36
N GLY A 11 7.64 -10.92 5.61
CA GLY A 11 8.38 -11.96 6.33
C GLY A 11 9.73 -11.46 6.81
N GLU A 12 10.82 -12.07 6.40
CA GLU A 12 12.19 -11.64 6.69
C GLU A 12 12.55 -10.41 5.87
N GLN A 13 12.25 -9.25 6.45
CA GLN A 13 12.36 -7.95 5.78
C GLN A 13 13.81 -7.56 5.48
N SER A 14 14.77 -8.13 6.19
CA SER A 14 16.21 -7.85 6.06
C SER A 14 16.75 -8.13 4.65
N ILE A 15 16.13 -9.04 3.90
CA ILE A 15 16.50 -9.35 2.51
C ILE A 15 16.41 -8.12 1.58
N ALA A 16 15.61 -7.11 1.93
CA ALA A 16 15.50 -5.88 1.16
C ALA A 16 16.82 -5.10 1.06
N ASN A 17 17.71 -5.25 2.07
CA ASN A 17 19.05 -4.65 2.05
C ASN A 17 19.92 -5.19 0.90
N ASP A 18 19.63 -6.39 0.43
CA ASP A 18 20.36 -7.03 -0.68
C ASP A 18 19.85 -6.60 -2.06
N PHE A 19 18.70 -5.95 -2.13
CA PHE A 19 18.07 -5.61 -3.40
C PHE A 19 18.42 -4.21 -3.87
N GLY A 20 18.50 -3.24 -2.96
CA GLY A 20 18.71 -1.85 -3.33
C GLY A 20 19.28 -0.99 -2.21
N LYS A 21 19.52 0.30 -2.52
CA LYS A 21 19.96 1.28 -1.56
C LYS A 21 18.78 1.71 -0.68
N LYS A 22 19.00 1.78 0.63
CA LYS A 22 18.03 2.29 1.60
C LYS A 22 17.83 3.79 1.38
N GLY A 23 16.58 4.19 1.17
CA GLY A 23 16.13 5.58 1.09
C GLY A 23 15.37 6.00 2.35
N THR A 24 14.16 6.55 2.17
CA THR A 24 13.28 6.98 3.27
C THR A 24 13.00 5.84 4.24
N SER A 25 13.12 6.12 5.54
CA SER A 25 12.89 5.14 6.60
C SER A 25 12.10 5.77 7.75
N THR A 26 10.87 5.32 7.90
CA THR A 26 9.95 5.65 8.98
C THR A 26 9.33 4.34 9.49
N ASP A 27 8.02 4.27 9.65
CA ASP A 27 7.25 3.02 9.80
C ASP A 27 7.13 2.22 8.49
N LEU A 28 7.42 2.87 7.35
CA LEU A 28 7.74 2.25 6.07
C LEU A 28 9.20 2.56 5.72
N THR A 29 9.96 1.54 5.33
CA THR A 29 11.30 1.71 4.79
C THR A 29 11.28 1.42 3.30
N LEU A 30 11.87 2.31 2.53
CA LEU A 30 11.95 2.20 1.08
C LEU A 30 13.39 1.96 0.65
N PHE A 31 13.54 1.07 -0.30
CA PHE A 31 14.79 0.78 -0.99
C PHE A 31 14.57 0.97 -2.47
N ASP A 32 15.57 1.37 -3.19
CA ASP A 32 15.51 1.43 -4.64
C ASP A 32 16.84 1.11 -5.31
N LYS A 33 16.76 0.73 -6.58
CA LYS A 33 17.89 0.48 -7.47
C LYS A 33 17.50 0.80 -8.89
N LYS A 34 18.35 1.54 -9.57
CA LYS A 34 18.22 1.78 -11.01
C LYS A 34 19.20 0.87 -11.76
N GLU A 35 18.68 0.10 -12.70
CA GLU A 35 19.47 -0.72 -13.62
C GLU A 35 19.00 -0.41 -15.05
N SER A 36 19.90 0.16 -15.86
CA SER A 36 19.59 0.64 -17.21
C SER A 36 18.39 1.61 -17.22
N ASP A 37 17.27 1.23 -17.83
CA ASP A 37 16.05 2.03 -17.95
C ASP A 37 14.95 1.60 -16.96
N ILE A 38 15.27 0.72 -16.00
CA ILE A 38 14.31 0.24 -14.99
C ILE A 38 14.73 0.68 -13.60
N ILE A 39 13.81 1.32 -12.87
CA ILE A 39 13.92 1.57 -11.43
C ILE A 39 13.07 0.52 -10.73
N ARG A 40 13.69 -0.25 -9.82
CA ARG A 40 12.98 -1.15 -8.92
C ARG A 40 12.96 -0.54 -7.53
N SER A 41 11.78 -0.55 -6.90
CA SER A 41 11.59 -0.05 -5.55
C SER A 41 11.01 -1.14 -4.67
N TRP A 42 11.49 -1.22 -3.43
CA TRP A 42 11.01 -2.19 -2.44
C TRP A 42 10.54 -1.43 -1.21
N VAL A 43 9.31 -1.69 -0.77
CA VAL A 43 8.77 -1.16 0.47
C VAL A 43 8.70 -2.26 1.51
N VAL A 44 9.14 -1.92 2.72
CA VAL A 44 9.15 -2.80 3.88
C VAL A 44 8.28 -2.15 4.96
N PRO A 45 7.31 -2.88 5.56
CA PRO A 45 6.50 -2.37 6.67
C PRO A 45 7.28 -2.41 8.00
N ASN A 46 8.27 -1.52 8.15
CA ASN A 46 9.19 -1.50 9.30
C ASN A 46 8.47 -1.32 10.66
N GLY A 47 7.30 -0.67 10.67
CA GLY A 47 6.48 -0.55 11.89
C GLY A 47 5.65 -1.79 12.23
N PHE A 48 5.62 -2.82 11.38
CA PHE A 48 5.01 -4.11 11.68
C PHE A 48 6.07 -5.04 12.28
N PRO A 49 5.77 -5.82 13.35
CA PRO A 49 4.44 -6.16 13.84
C PRO A 49 3.84 -5.23 14.90
N ASP A 50 4.55 -4.23 15.42
CA ASP A 50 4.04 -3.36 16.49
C ASP A 50 2.74 -2.66 16.10
N LYS A 51 2.68 -2.18 14.86
CA LYS A 51 1.49 -1.56 14.27
C LYS A 51 1.04 -2.33 13.03
N ILE A 52 -0.28 -2.53 12.89
CA ILE A 52 -0.85 -3.23 11.72
C ILE A 52 -0.93 -2.34 10.48
N GLN A 53 -1.02 -1.01 10.65
CA GLN A 53 -1.23 -0.06 9.57
C GLN A 53 -0.13 -0.08 8.51
N PRO A 54 1.19 -0.10 8.86
CA PRO A 54 2.27 -0.17 7.88
C PRO A 54 2.19 -1.39 6.96
N LEU A 55 1.68 -2.53 7.47
CA LEU A 55 1.48 -3.74 6.65
C LEU A 55 0.53 -3.45 5.49
N PHE A 56 -0.65 -2.88 5.77
CA PHE A 56 -1.65 -2.58 4.74
C PHE A 56 -1.18 -1.48 3.80
N GLN A 57 -0.51 -0.46 4.31
CA GLN A 57 0.02 0.64 3.52
C GLN A 57 1.11 0.16 2.55
N SER A 58 2.05 -0.66 3.00
CA SER A 58 3.12 -1.20 2.15
C SER A 58 2.57 -2.11 1.05
N ILE A 59 1.64 -3.01 1.38
CA ILE A 59 1.00 -3.89 0.40
C ILE A 59 0.25 -3.08 -0.68
N ASN A 60 -0.40 -1.98 -0.30
CA ASN A 60 -1.13 -1.14 -1.24
C ASN A 60 -0.22 -0.20 -2.07
N LEU A 61 1.03 0.00 -1.67
CA LEU A 61 2.00 0.79 -2.43
C LEU A 61 2.67 0.01 -3.56
N ALA A 62 2.69 -1.33 -3.50
CA ALA A 62 3.39 -2.21 -4.43
C ALA A 62 2.46 -2.90 -5.42
N GLU A 63 3.00 -3.32 -6.58
CA GLU A 63 2.34 -4.22 -7.53
C GLU A 63 2.61 -5.67 -7.20
N TYR A 64 3.87 -5.99 -6.83
CA TYR A 64 4.33 -7.35 -6.61
C TYR A 64 4.67 -7.60 -5.14
N VAL A 65 4.48 -8.83 -4.71
CA VAL A 65 4.81 -9.29 -3.36
C VAL A 65 6.04 -10.18 -3.39
N ILE A 66 6.99 -9.92 -2.49
CA ILE A 66 8.06 -10.84 -2.12
C ILE A 66 7.77 -11.28 -0.69
N PHE A 67 7.30 -12.52 -0.52
CA PHE A 67 7.04 -13.07 0.79
C PHE A 67 8.13 -14.08 1.17
N TYR A 68 9.12 -13.60 1.93
CA TYR A 68 10.24 -14.41 2.41
C TYR A 68 9.99 -14.83 3.85
N VAL A 69 9.50 -16.05 4.05
CA VAL A 69 9.04 -16.56 5.34
C VAL A 69 10.21 -17.05 6.18
N GLY A 70 10.44 -16.45 7.35
CA GLY A 70 11.47 -16.87 8.30
C GLY A 70 10.94 -17.67 9.47
N SER A 71 9.65 -17.48 9.83
CA SER A 71 9.00 -18.19 10.93
C SER A 71 7.53 -18.42 10.62
N LEU A 72 6.92 -19.41 11.27
CA LEU A 72 5.48 -19.70 11.19
C LEU A 72 4.80 -19.31 12.50
N ASP A 73 4.56 -18.02 12.67
CA ASP A 73 3.95 -17.44 13.86
C ASP A 73 2.63 -16.68 13.53
N LYS A 74 2.07 -16.01 14.54
CA LYS A 74 0.83 -15.23 14.36
C LYS A 74 0.99 -14.07 13.38
N PHE A 75 2.19 -13.50 13.28
CA PHE A 75 2.45 -12.36 12.41
C PHE A 75 2.57 -12.79 10.94
N THR A 76 3.16 -13.96 10.70
CA THR A 76 3.11 -14.62 9.39
C THR A 76 1.67 -14.90 8.97
N GLY A 77 0.83 -15.38 9.90
CA GLY A 77 -0.60 -15.55 9.66
C GLY A 77 -1.32 -14.25 9.32
N GLU A 78 -1.03 -13.14 10.03
CA GLU A 78 -1.61 -11.84 9.70
C GLU A 78 -1.19 -11.31 8.32
N GLN A 79 0.07 -11.55 7.91
CA GLN A 79 0.55 -11.18 6.57
C GLN A 79 -0.17 -11.98 5.48
N ILE A 80 -0.35 -13.29 5.67
CA ILE A 80 -1.14 -14.15 4.77
C ILE A 80 -2.56 -13.63 4.62
N ILE A 81 -3.25 -13.37 5.75
CA ILE A 81 -4.62 -12.84 5.75
C ILE A 81 -4.67 -11.47 5.06
N ALA A 82 -3.71 -10.57 5.32
CA ALA A 82 -3.67 -9.25 4.69
C ALA A 82 -3.55 -9.34 3.15
N LEU A 83 -2.68 -10.22 2.65
CA LEU A 83 -2.51 -10.45 1.21
C LEU A 83 -3.77 -11.04 0.59
N ASP A 84 -4.41 -11.97 1.27
CA ASP A 84 -5.63 -12.64 0.81
C ASP A 84 -6.82 -11.69 0.74
N VAL A 85 -7.13 -10.96 1.82
CA VAL A 85 -8.26 -10.01 1.84
C VAL A 85 -8.07 -8.84 0.86
N LEU A 86 -6.81 -8.45 0.57
CA LEU A 86 -6.46 -7.45 -0.45
C LEU A 86 -6.37 -8.05 -1.87
N ASN A 87 -6.59 -9.37 -2.02
CA ASN A 87 -6.54 -10.10 -3.28
C ASN A 87 -5.24 -9.86 -4.07
N ARG A 88 -4.08 -9.91 -3.38
CA ARG A 88 -2.76 -9.69 -3.99
C ARG A 88 -2.23 -10.97 -4.61
N LYS A 89 -2.50 -11.15 -5.91
CA LYS A 89 -2.20 -12.41 -6.65
C LYS A 89 -0.80 -12.46 -7.22
N ASP A 90 -0.18 -11.31 -7.45
CA ASP A 90 1.11 -11.22 -8.14
C ASP A 90 2.25 -11.20 -7.12
N GLY A 91 2.91 -12.34 -6.94
CA GLY A 91 3.98 -12.46 -5.98
C GLY A 91 4.85 -13.71 -6.13
N ILE A 92 5.93 -13.68 -5.39
CA ILE A 92 6.79 -14.85 -5.16
C ILE A 92 6.80 -15.16 -3.67
N ILE A 93 6.90 -16.45 -3.34
CA ILE A 93 7.05 -16.95 -1.98
C ILE A 93 8.32 -17.77 -1.86
N SER A 94 9.07 -17.52 -0.81
CA SER A 94 10.27 -18.26 -0.43
C SER A 94 10.30 -18.40 1.08
N HIS A 95 11.17 -19.24 1.59
CA HIS A 95 11.33 -19.42 3.03
C HIS A 95 12.80 -19.74 3.40
N THR A 96 13.14 -19.55 4.68
CA THR A 96 14.41 -20.01 5.23
C THR A 96 14.39 -21.53 5.40
N TYR A 97 15.57 -22.14 5.55
CA TYR A 97 15.69 -23.59 5.74
C TYR A 97 15.07 -24.10 7.07
N GLU A 98 14.81 -23.19 8.02
CA GLU A 98 14.21 -23.52 9.33
C GLU A 98 12.69 -23.67 9.26
N VAL A 99 12.06 -23.20 8.18
CA VAL A 99 10.60 -23.22 8.00
C VAL A 99 10.16 -24.59 7.47
N ASP A 100 9.22 -25.22 8.19
CA ASP A 100 8.53 -26.42 7.72
C ASP A 100 7.63 -26.08 6.51
N GLU A 101 8.05 -26.52 5.34
CA GLU A 101 7.33 -26.26 4.08
C GLU A 101 5.91 -26.84 4.08
N ASN A 102 5.69 -28.00 4.69
CA ASN A 102 4.35 -28.61 4.74
C ASN A 102 3.38 -27.75 5.57
N ARG A 103 3.86 -27.21 6.71
CA ARG A 103 3.06 -26.28 7.52
C ARG A 103 2.80 -24.97 6.79
N LEU A 104 3.82 -24.41 6.10
CA LEU A 104 3.62 -23.21 5.29
C LEU A 104 2.59 -23.46 4.20
N ASN A 105 2.68 -24.57 3.48
CA ASN A 105 1.70 -24.96 2.45
C ASN A 105 0.28 -25.12 3.04
N ALA A 106 0.15 -25.66 4.24
CA ALA A 106 -1.13 -25.74 4.93
C ALA A 106 -1.69 -24.37 5.32
N MET A 107 -0.83 -23.42 5.73
CA MET A 107 -1.24 -22.05 6.08
C MET A 107 -1.71 -21.23 4.88
N ILE A 108 -1.10 -21.39 3.71
CA ILE A 108 -1.46 -20.64 2.50
C ILE A 108 -2.58 -21.30 1.68
N LYS A 109 -2.96 -22.54 2.03
CA LYS A 109 -4.01 -23.29 1.33
C LYS A 109 -5.34 -22.55 1.35
N GLY A 110 -5.99 -22.42 0.19
CA GLY A 110 -7.25 -21.71 0.00
C GLY A 110 -7.10 -20.18 -0.03
N THR A 111 -5.89 -19.64 0.00
CA THR A 111 -5.62 -18.21 -0.12
C THR A 111 -5.04 -17.85 -1.48
N VAL A 112 -4.95 -16.56 -1.81
CA VAL A 112 -4.31 -16.08 -3.06
C VAL A 112 -2.85 -16.49 -3.16
N LEU A 113 -2.17 -16.79 -2.03
CA LEU A 113 -0.77 -17.17 -2.00
C LEU A 113 -0.50 -18.56 -2.59
N GLU A 114 -1.51 -19.42 -2.77
CA GLU A 114 -1.35 -20.68 -3.52
C GLU A 114 -0.91 -20.43 -4.96
N GLN A 115 -1.22 -19.24 -5.52
CA GLN A 115 -0.86 -18.86 -6.89
C GLN A 115 0.55 -18.26 -6.98
N TYR A 116 1.20 -17.99 -5.85
CA TYR A 116 2.53 -17.40 -5.84
C TYR A 116 3.57 -18.38 -6.38
N LYS A 117 4.51 -17.84 -7.16
CA LYS A 117 5.64 -18.62 -7.61
C LYS A 117 6.52 -18.96 -6.42
N LYS A 118 6.68 -20.26 -6.15
CA LYS A 118 7.63 -20.76 -5.15
C LYS A 118 9.04 -20.66 -5.71
N VAL A 119 9.96 -20.08 -4.94
CA VAL A 119 11.32 -19.76 -5.37
C VAL A 119 12.29 -20.04 -4.23
N ASP A 120 13.41 -20.69 -4.54
CA ASP A 120 14.51 -20.80 -3.58
C ASP A 120 15.07 -19.43 -3.24
N SER A 121 15.48 -19.21 -1.99
CA SER A 121 15.97 -17.92 -1.50
C SER A 121 17.13 -17.36 -2.36
N SER A 122 18.03 -18.23 -2.85
CA SER A 122 19.12 -17.86 -3.74
C SER A 122 18.68 -17.30 -5.10
N ASN A 123 17.48 -17.64 -5.55
CA ASN A 123 16.94 -17.29 -6.86
C ASN A 123 15.99 -16.07 -6.84
N ILE A 124 15.65 -15.53 -5.68
CA ILE A 124 14.72 -14.41 -5.54
C ILE A 124 15.13 -13.23 -6.45
N LYS A 125 16.41 -12.82 -6.42
CA LYS A 125 16.91 -11.71 -7.26
C LYS A 125 16.73 -11.97 -8.76
N GLN A 126 16.97 -13.20 -9.20
CA GLN A 126 16.79 -13.57 -10.59
C GLN A 126 15.31 -13.49 -11.00
N GLU A 127 14.41 -13.93 -10.14
CA GLU A 127 12.97 -13.93 -10.45
C GLU A 127 12.38 -12.51 -10.45
N ILE A 128 12.71 -11.66 -9.49
CA ILE A 128 12.21 -10.27 -9.48
C ILE A 128 12.71 -9.47 -10.69
N ASN A 129 13.89 -9.81 -11.24
CA ASN A 129 14.43 -9.15 -12.42
C ASN A 129 13.66 -9.47 -13.71
N LYS A 130 12.88 -10.56 -13.74
CA LYS A 130 12.02 -10.94 -14.87
C LYS A 130 10.68 -10.20 -14.88
N LEU A 131 10.31 -9.56 -13.74
CA LEU A 131 9.02 -8.90 -13.61
C LEU A 131 9.01 -7.54 -14.32
N SER A 132 7.91 -7.26 -14.98
CA SER A 132 7.69 -6.06 -15.80
C SER A 132 6.76 -5.05 -15.11
N PRO A 133 6.82 -3.76 -15.45
CA PRO A 133 5.89 -2.77 -14.93
C PRO A 133 4.42 -3.11 -15.23
N LEU A 134 3.55 -2.95 -14.23
CA LEU A 134 2.11 -3.06 -14.38
C LEU A 134 1.51 -1.65 -14.53
N SER A 135 1.69 -1.05 -15.70
CA SER A 135 1.19 0.29 -16.00
C SER A 135 -0.32 0.32 -16.16
N LYS A 136 -0.96 1.37 -15.65
CA LYS A 136 -2.39 1.65 -15.85
C LYS A 136 -2.56 2.95 -16.60
N GLU A 137 -3.23 2.91 -17.73
CA GLU A 137 -3.61 4.09 -18.51
C GLU A 137 -4.79 4.82 -17.89
N GLY A 138 -5.00 6.07 -18.28
CA GLY A 138 -6.12 6.90 -17.87
C GLY A 138 -5.69 8.28 -17.34
N LYS A 139 -6.63 9.00 -16.70
CA LYS A 139 -6.35 10.27 -16.04
C LYS A 139 -5.37 10.09 -14.89
N THR A 140 -4.53 11.07 -14.67
CA THR A 140 -3.50 11.05 -13.63
C THR A 140 -4.10 10.81 -12.25
N LYS A 141 -3.58 9.79 -11.55
CA LYS A 141 -3.87 9.52 -10.13
C LYS A 141 -2.59 9.11 -9.42
N ILE A 142 -2.21 9.87 -8.40
CA ILE A 142 -0.99 9.66 -7.62
C ILE A 142 -1.40 9.43 -6.17
N VAL A 143 -0.91 8.37 -5.54
CA VAL A 143 -1.06 8.14 -4.10
C VAL A 143 0.17 8.68 -3.37
N ILE A 144 -0.06 9.42 -2.28
CA ILE A 144 1.00 10.02 -1.46
C ILE A 144 1.36 9.06 -0.32
N ASP A 145 2.65 8.77 -0.16
CA ASP A 145 3.16 7.96 0.97
C ASP A 145 3.89 8.77 2.04
N HIS A 146 4.55 9.88 1.66
CA HIS A 146 5.22 10.82 2.58
C HIS A 146 5.06 12.25 2.10
N CYS A 147 5.10 13.21 3.04
CA CYS A 147 5.23 14.63 2.74
C CYS A 147 6.11 15.32 3.77
N PHE A 148 6.86 16.33 3.35
CA PHE A 148 7.74 17.13 4.21
C PHE A 148 8.08 18.44 3.53
N ASP A 149 8.50 19.43 4.32
CA ASP A 149 9.00 20.69 3.80
C ASP A 149 10.51 20.64 3.57
N VAL A 150 10.94 21.21 2.44
CA VAL A 150 12.34 21.37 2.08
C VAL A 150 12.66 22.85 1.99
N LYS A 151 13.66 23.31 2.76
CA LYS A 151 14.09 24.72 2.77
C LYS A 151 14.44 25.18 1.35
N GLY A 152 13.83 26.26 0.91
CA GLY A 152 14.02 26.85 -0.43
C GLY A 152 13.23 26.18 -1.56
N VAL A 153 12.62 25.02 -1.33
CA VAL A 153 11.79 24.29 -2.31
C VAL A 153 10.30 24.40 -1.96
N GLY A 154 9.98 24.29 -0.67
CA GLY A 154 8.62 24.20 -0.13
C GLY A 154 8.17 22.77 0.07
N THR A 155 6.87 22.54 -0.03
CA THR A 155 6.27 21.22 0.20
C THR A 155 6.67 20.22 -0.86
N VAL A 156 7.21 19.09 -0.41
CA VAL A 156 7.59 17.94 -1.23
C VAL A 156 6.75 16.74 -0.81
N VAL A 157 6.18 16.04 -1.77
CA VAL A 157 5.47 14.78 -1.56
C VAL A 157 6.21 13.64 -2.26
N LEU A 158 6.33 12.52 -1.57
CA LEU A 158 6.74 11.26 -2.17
C LEU A 158 5.49 10.41 -2.40
N GLY A 159 5.44 9.73 -3.53
CA GLY A 159 4.28 8.93 -3.87
C GLY A 159 4.50 8.05 -5.09
N LYS A 160 3.42 7.45 -5.53
CA LYS A 160 3.40 6.59 -6.71
C LYS A 160 2.31 7.02 -7.68
N VAL A 161 2.65 7.15 -8.95
CA VAL A 161 1.68 7.32 -10.04
C VAL A 161 0.95 5.98 -10.22
N ILE A 162 -0.25 5.85 -9.69
CA ILE A 162 -1.01 4.59 -9.75
C ILE A 162 -1.81 4.43 -11.04
N GLN A 163 -2.02 5.53 -11.76
CA GLN A 163 -2.70 5.56 -13.06
C GLN A 163 -2.28 6.78 -13.86
N GLY A 164 -2.24 6.64 -15.18
CA GLY A 164 -1.92 7.72 -16.12
C GLY A 164 -0.47 8.17 -16.05
N LYS A 165 -0.26 9.46 -16.23
CA LYS A 165 1.06 10.10 -16.20
C LYS A 165 0.96 11.50 -15.61
N VAL A 166 2.01 11.95 -14.95
CA VAL A 166 2.17 13.31 -14.44
C VAL A 166 3.27 14.03 -15.17
N LYS A 167 3.04 15.32 -15.48
CA LYS A 167 4.02 16.22 -16.07
C LYS A 167 4.32 17.40 -15.17
N GLN A 168 5.49 18.00 -15.35
CA GLN A 168 5.81 19.28 -14.74
C GLN A 168 4.77 20.33 -15.18
N TYR A 169 4.33 21.14 -14.22
CA TYR A 169 3.29 22.18 -14.33
C TYR A 169 1.86 21.66 -14.46
N ASP A 170 1.61 20.36 -14.36
CA ASP A 170 0.24 19.87 -14.26
C ASP A 170 -0.46 20.45 -13.02
N ASN A 171 -1.76 20.80 -13.21
CA ASN A 171 -2.64 21.17 -12.13
C ASN A 171 -3.49 19.97 -11.76
N LEU A 172 -3.38 19.54 -10.52
CA LEU A 172 -4.07 18.40 -9.95
C LEU A 172 -4.88 18.85 -8.73
N LYS A 173 -5.80 18.02 -8.29
CA LYS A 173 -6.55 18.24 -7.07
C LYS A 173 -6.15 17.25 -6.00
N LEU A 174 -5.89 17.76 -4.79
CA LEU A 174 -5.58 16.96 -3.61
C LEU A 174 -6.87 16.44 -2.99
N PHE A 175 -7.01 15.13 -2.85
CA PHE A 175 -8.17 14.50 -2.23
C PHE A 175 -7.75 13.76 -0.95
N PRO A 176 -8.63 13.80 0.09
CA PRO A 176 -10.03 14.20 0.07
C PRO A 176 -10.32 15.69 0.30
N ASN A 177 -9.33 16.56 0.62
CA ASN A 177 -9.60 17.95 1.05
C ASN A 177 -10.01 18.89 -0.08
N GLY A 178 -9.70 18.56 -1.33
CA GLY A 178 -10.13 19.32 -2.49
C GLY A 178 -9.23 20.50 -2.90
N ALA A 179 -8.05 20.68 -2.27
CA ALA A 179 -7.12 21.76 -2.61
C ALA A 179 -6.55 21.62 -4.02
N GLU A 180 -6.37 22.74 -4.71
CA GLU A 180 -5.72 22.78 -6.02
C GLU A 180 -4.20 22.79 -5.85
N VAL A 181 -3.52 21.92 -6.58
CA VAL A 181 -2.08 21.69 -6.47
C VAL A 181 -1.43 21.74 -7.84
N MET A 182 -0.38 22.55 -7.99
CA MET A 182 0.46 22.59 -9.18
C MET A 182 1.77 21.81 -8.92
N ILE A 183 2.17 20.96 -9.85
CA ILE A 183 3.43 20.22 -9.84
C ILE A 183 4.56 21.13 -10.31
N LYS A 184 5.46 21.55 -9.42
CA LYS A 184 6.60 22.41 -9.75
C LYS A 184 7.75 21.65 -10.41
N SER A 185 8.06 20.48 -9.88
CA SER A 185 9.12 19.61 -10.41
C SER A 185 8.85 18.15 -10.05
N ILE A 186 9.45 17.25 -10.82
CA ILE A 186 9.33 15.80 -10.66
C ILE A 186 10.74 15.21 -10.57
N GLN A 187 10.93 14.28 -9.63
CA GLN A 187 12.15 13.48 -9.54
C GLN A 187 11.80 11.98 -9.52
N MET A 188 12.63 11.19 -10.17
CA MET A 188 12.62 9.73 -10.09
C MET A 188 14.03 9.25 -9.72
N HIS A 189 14.16 8.52 -8.61
CA HIS A 189 15.46 8.06 -8.10
C HIS A 189 16.48 9.22 -8.02
N ASP A 190 16.08 10.32 -7.38
CA ASP A 190 16.84 11.56 -7.19
C ASP A 190 17.25 12.29 -8.49
N VAL A 191 16.75 11.88 -9.65
CA VAL A 191 17.02 12.51 -10.95
C VAL A 191 15.80 13.31 -11.41
N PRO A 192 15.96 14.60 -11.76
CA PRO A 192 14.88 15.39 -12.35
C PRO A 192 14.38 14.79 -13.66
N VAL A 193 13.05 14.78 -13.83
CA VAL A 193 12.38 14.34 -15.05
C VAL A 193 11.23 15.30 -15.40
N GLU A 194 10.88 15.39 -16.68
CA GLU A 194 9.76 16.24 -17.13
C GLU A 194 8.39 15.55 -16.96
N GLU A 195 8.38 14.21 -17.05
CA GLU A 195 7.17 13.39 -16.87
C GLU A 195 7.48 12.05 -16.21
N ALA A 196 6.48 11.49 -15.54
CA ALA A 196 6.51 10.14 -14.97
C ALA A 196 5.20 9.41 -15.24
N ILE A 197 5.29 8.12 -15.58
CA ILE A 197 4.16 7.27 -16.00
C ILE A 197 3.93 6.17 -14.96
N SER A 198 2.66 5.76 -14.77
CA SER A 198 2.31 4.60 -13.95
C SER A 198 3.15 3.37 -14.33
N PRO A 199 3.73 2.65 -13.35
CA PRO A 199 3.61 2.78 -11.90
C PRO A 199 4.81 3.50 -11.24
N ALA A 200 5.29 4.60 -11.81
CA ALA A 200 6.49 5.30 -11.34
C ALA A 200 6.36 5.78 -9.90
N ARG A 201 7.39 5.52 -9.10
CA ARG A 201 7.59 6.19 -7.81
C ARG A 201 8.24 7.55 -8.06
N VAL A 202 7.68 8.60 -7.45
CA VAL A 202 8.05 9.99 -7.71
C VAL A 202 8.23 10.80 -6.43
N GLY A 203 9.16 11.76 -6.48
CA GLY A 203 9.21 12.91 -5.59
C GLY A 203 8.68 14.13 -6.35
N LEU A 204 7.70 14.83 -5.80
CA LEU A 204 7.05 15.98 -6.40
C LEU A 204 7.24 17.20 -5.51
N SER A 205 7.84 18.28 -6.02
CA SER A 205 7.69 19.59 -5.41
C SER A 205 6.36 20.19 -5.86
N ILE A 206 5.56 20.64 -4.92
CA ILE A 206 4.20 21.11 -5.18
C ILE A 206 3.99 22.55 -4.71
N LYS A 207 2.94 23.20 -5.25
CA LYS A 207 2.41 24.49 -4.81
C LYS A 207 0.90 24.38 -4.65
N GLY A 208 0.33 24.99 -3.60
CA GLY A 208 -1.13 25.03 -3.38
C GLY A 208 -1.60 24.20 -2.17
N ALA A 209 -0.71 23.39 -1.56
CA ALA A 209 -0.98 22.70 -0.31
C ALA A 209 0.28 22.71 0.58
N SER A 210 0.08 22.71 1.89
CA SER A 210 1.11 22.56 2.91
C SER A 210 1.20 21.12 3.42
N VAL A 211 2.22 20.81 4.21
CA VAL A 211 2.36 19.47 4.83
C VAL A 211 1.16 19.14 5.73
N ASP A 212 0.59 20.15 6.42
CA ASP A 212 -0.56 19.97 7.32
C ASP A 212 -1.86 19.61 6.57
N ASP A 213 -1.94 19.94 5.28
CA ASP A 213 -3.08 19.61 4.41
C ASP A 213 -3.06 18.17 3.89
N ILE A 214 -1.93 17.47 4.04
CA ILE A 214 -1.64 16.20 3.38
C ILE A 214 -1.51 15.07 4.39
N SER A 215 -2.18 13.97 4.13
CA SER A 215 -2.05 12.74 4.92
C SER A 215 -1.55 11.59 4.02
N ARG A 216 -0.83 10.64 4.62
CA ARG A 216 -0.48 9.40 3.91
C ARG A 216 -1.73 8.72 3.38
N GLY A 217 -1.70 8.33 2.11
CA GLY A 217 -2.81 7.72 1.41
C GLY A 217 -3.72 8.71 0.68
N ASP A 218 -3.52 10.01 0.84
CA ASP A 218 -4.22 11.01 0.05
C ASP A 218 -3.79 10.92 -1.43
N TYR A 219 -4.62 11.49 -2.31
CA TYR A 219 -4.41 11.39 -3.75
C TYR A 219 -4.27 12.75 -4.40
N LEU A 220 -3.36 12.86 -5.35
CA LEU A 220 -3.36 13.93 -6.36
C LEU A 220 -4.00 13.38 -7.62
N CYS A 221 -5.08 14.00 -8.07
CA CYS A 221 -5.89 13.53 -9.21
C CYS A 221 -6.13 14.64 -10.24
N GLU A 222 -6.03 14.26 -11.51
CA GLU A 222 -6.51 15.07 -12.63
C GLU A 222 -8.05 15.05 -12.71
N ASP A 223 -8.65 13.90 -12.41
CA ASP A 223 -10.10 13.76 -12.34
C ASP A 223 -10.65 14.34 -11.03
N THR A 224 -11.47 15.37 -11.15
CA THR A 224 -12.08 16.06 -10.01
C THR A 224 -13.35 15.38 -9.48
N SER A 225 -13.84 14.34 -10.16
CA SER A 225 -15.05 13.58 -9.79
C SER A 225 -14.76 12.40 -8.84
N GLN A 226 -13.76 12.56 -7.93
CA GLN A 226 -13.45 11.51 -6.95
C GLN A 226 -14.58 11.34 -5.94
N ASN A 227 -14.91 10.09 -5.64
CA ASN A 227 -15.92 9.76 -4.64
C ASN A 227 -15.33 9.89 -3.23
N VAL A 228 -15.72 10.95 -2.52
CA VAL A 228 -15.30 11.25 -1.15
C VAL A 228 -16.43 10.91 -0.19
N GLN A 229 -16.21 9.99 0.74
CA GLN A 229 -17.22 9.46 1.64
C GLN A 229 -16.85 9.64 3.11
N PHE A 230 -17.84 9.96 3.93
CA PHE A 230 -17.79 9.95 5.40
C PHE A 230 -18.48 8.72 6.00
N GLU A 231 -19.21 7.98 5.18
CA GLU A 231 -19.90 6.74 5.55
C GLU A 231 -19.61 5.68 4.49
N LEU A 232 -19.30 4.47 4.93
CA LEU A 232 -19.11 3.33 4.02
C LEU A 232 -20.17 2.26 4.31
N ALA A 233 -20.87 1.82 3.28
CA ALA A 233 -21.66 0.61 3.28
C ALA A 233 -20.86 -0.51 2.62
N LEU A 234 -20.81 -1.69 3.23
CA LEU A 234 -19.97 -2.79 2.78
C LEU A 234 -20.76 -4.09 2.59
N SER A 235 -20.40 -4.84 1.55
CA SER A 235 -20.66 -6.28 1.50
C SER A 235 -19.64 -7.00 2.39
N PHE A 236 -19.87 -6.98 3.70
CA PHE A 236 -18.88 -7.38 4.69
C PHE A 236 -18.79 -8.90 4.85
N THR A 237 -17.55 -9.41 4.95
CA THR A 237 -17.22 -10.78 5.34
C THR A 237 -16.26 -10.75 6.52
N GLN A 238 -16.66 -11.35 7.62
CA GLN A 238 -15.82 -11.48 8.80
C GLN A 238 -14.66 -12.44 8.56
N ASN A 239 -13.48 -12.09 9.03
CA ASN A 239 -12.34 -12.99 9.07
C ASN A 239 -12.63 -14.15 10.05
N PRO A 240 -12.58 -15.42 9.63
CA PRO A 240 -12.89 -16.57 10.48
C PRO A 240 -11.96 -16.72 11.69
N PHE A 241 -10.77 -16.14 11.61
CA PHE A 241 -9.78 -16.15 12.71
C PHE A 241 -10.00 -15.03 13.72
N TYR A 242 -10.82 -14.01 13.41
CA TYR A 242 -11.18 -12.96 14.36
C TYR A 242 -12.30 -13.44 15.29
N LYS A 243 -12.01 -13.50 16.60
CA LYS A 243 -12.93 -13.99 17.62
C LYS A 243 -13.50 -12.91 18.53
N GLY A 244 -13.11 -11.64 18.30
CA GLY A 244 -13.63 -10.51 19.08
C GLY A 244 -15.09 -10.18 18.75
N PRO A 245 -15.77 -9.42 19.62
CA PRO A 245 -17.13 -8.96 19.36
C PRO A 245 -17.13 -7.88 18.24
N ILE A 246 -18.25 -7.82 17.53
CA ILE A 246 -18.57 -6.74 16.59
C ILE A 246 -19.90 -6.16 17.01
N ALA A 247 -19.90 -4.92 17.49
CA ALA A 247 -21.12 -4.25 17.96
C ALA A 247 -21.16 -2.79 17.51
N GLU A 248 -22.35 -2.24 17.38
CA GLU A 248 -22.56 -0.83 17.05
C GLU A 248 -21.84 0.09 18.05
N ASN A 249 -21.42 1.24 17.57
CA ASN A 249 -20.63 2.26 18.29
C ASN A 249 -19.21 1.86 18.70
N GLN A 250 -18.78 0.62 18.49
CA GLN A 250 -17.37 0.27 18.69
C GLN A 250 -16.48 0.93 17.64
N THR A 251 -15.29 1.35 18.06
CA THR A 251 -14.28 1.94 17.19
C THR A 251 -13.48 0.85 16.46
N CYS A 252 -13.05 1.18 15.26
CA CYS A 252 -12.16 0.38 14.43
C CYS A 252 -11.29 1.30 13.57
N LEU A 253 -10.33 0.72 12.85
CA LEU A 253 -9.69 1.39 11.72
C LEU A 253 -10.20 0.76 10.43
N VAL A 254 -10.32 1.58 9.38
CA VAL A 254 -10.60 1.12 8.03
C VAL A 254 -9.39 1.39 7.14
N SER A 255 -9.07 0.43 6.27
CA SER A 255 -8.04 0.55 5.24
C SER A 255 -8.67 0.47 3.86
N VAL A 256 -8.55 1.54 3.07
CA VAL A 256 -8.94 1.60 1.65
C VAL A 256 -7.77 2.13 0.85
N GLY A 257 -7.15 1.28 0.03
CA GLY A 257 -5.85 1.59 -0.54
C GLY A 257 -4.84 1.89 0.58
N MET A 258 -4.07 2.97 0.46
CA MET A 258 -3.13 3.39 1.50
C MET A 258 -3.79 4.22 2.62
N GLN A 259 -5.03 4.67 2.44
CA GLN A 259 -5.75 5.45 3.44
C GLN A 259 -6.13 4.57 4.63
N ILE A 260 -5.76 5.00 5.84
CA ILE A 260 -6.21 4.36 7.09
C ILE A 260 -6.85 5.43 7.95
N LYS A 261 -8.12 5.25 8.27
CA LYS A 261 -8.93 6.22 9.02
C LYS A 261 -9.65 5.53 10.17
N ALA A 262 -9.85 6.26 11.25
CA ALA A 262 -10.69 5.82 12.36
C ALA A 262 -12.16 5.85 11.96
N ALA A 263 -12.90 4.84 12.42
CA ALA A 263 -14.31 4.67 12.16
C ALA A 263 -15.03 4.07 13.35
N LYS A 264 -16.37 4.16 13.34
CA LYS A 264 -17.27 3.47 14.25
C LYS A 264 -18.26 2.63 13.46
N PHE A 265 -18.64 1.48 13.99
CA PHE A 265 -19.75 0.70 13.43
C PHE A 265 -21.05 1.48 13.65
N LYS A 266 -21.65 1.95 12.57
CA LYS A 266 -22.95 2.65 12.58
C LYS A 266 -24.11 1.66 12.62
N SER A 267 -23.95 0.53 11.92
CA SER A 267 -24.90 -0.56 11.86
C SER A 267 -24.17 -1.84 11.45
N ILE A 268 -24.66 -2.99 11.94
CA ILE A 268 -24.11 -4.30 11.60
C ILE A 268 -24.94 -4.97 10.50
N ASN A 269 -26.23 -4.68 10.42
CA ASN A 269 -27.11 -5.18 9.36
C ASN A 269 -28.12 -4.09 8.94
N PRO A 270 -27.97 -3.45 7.77
CA PRO A 270 -26.85 -3.57 6.82
C PRO A 270 -25.53 -3.05 7.42
N PHE A 271 -24.41 -3.58 6.94
CA PHE A 271 -23.11 -3.24 7.51
C PHE A 271 -22.65 -1.85 7.05
N LYS A 272 -22.55 -0.93 8.00
CA LYS A 272 -22.19 0.46 7.76
C LYS A 272 -21.18 0.99 8.78
N LEU A 273 -20.27 1.80 8.29
CA LEU A 273 -19.22 2.46 9.08
C LEU A 273 -19.34 3.98 8.95
N GLN A 274 -19.25 4.69 10.07
CA GLN A 274 -19.11 6.13 10.13
C GLN A 274 -17.64 6.48 10.33
N LEU A 275 -17.05 7.24 9.41
CA LEU A 275 -15.66 7.66 9.44
C LEU A 275 -15.50 8.98 10.23
N GLU A 276 -14.37 9.13 10.94
CA GLU A 276 -14.01 10.39 11.60
C GLU A 276 -13.46 11.43 10.59
N LYS A 277 -12.78 10.97 9.56
CA LYS A 277 -12.30 11.80 8.45
C LYS A 277 -12.71 11.15 7.13
N PRO A 278 -12.94 11.95 6.08
CA PRO A 278 -13.38 11.43 4.79
C PRO A 278 -12.31 10.54 4.15
N ILE A 279 -12.77 9.66 3.29
CA ILE A 279 -11.94 8.75 2.50
C ILE A 279 -12.32 8.84 1.03
N VAL A 280 -11.33 8.70 0.18
CA VAL A 280 -11.55 8.54 -1.27
C VAL A 280 -11.70 7.07 -1.58
N CYS A 281 -12.77 6.68 -2.21
CA CYS A 281 -13.01 5.28 -2.53
C CYS A 281 -13.70 5.11 -3.88
N ASP A 282 -13.36 4.03 -4.55
CA ASP A 282 -14.06 3.61 -5.77
C ASP A 282 -15.17 2.61 -5.38
N LYS A 283 -16.27 2.62 -6.12
CA LYS A 283 -17.32 1.59 -5.99
C LYS A 283 -16.71 0.22 -6.26
N ASN A 284 -17.09 -0.77 -5.46
CA ASN A 284 -16.49 -2.11 -5.42
C ASN A 284 -15.03 -2.15 -4.95
N GLY A 285 -14.46 -1.03 -4.47
CA GLY A 285 -13.15 -1.00 -3.82
C GLY A 285 -13.14 -1.88 -2.56
N ILE A 286 -11.98 -2.45 -2.25
CA ILE A 286 -11.80 -3.28 -1.05
C ILE A 286 -11.61 -2.37 0.16
N CYS A 287 -12.43 -2.57 1.18
CA CYS A 287 -12.26 -1.99 2.51
C CYS A 287 -11.92 -3.11 3.50
N VAL A 288 -10.83 -2.98 4.24
CA VAL A 288 -10.44 -3.89 5.31
C VAL A 288 -10.67 -3.21 6.65
N ILE A 289 -11.23 -3.96 7.60
CA ILE A 289 -11.51 -3.48 8.95
C ILE A 289 -10.49 -4.05 9.91
N LEU A 290 -9.85 -3.17 10.68
CA LEU A 290 -8.76 -3.48 11.58
C LEU A 290 -9.13 -3.14 13.02
N LYS A 291 -8.69 -3.99 13.95
CA LYS A 291 -8.77 -3.80 15.41
C LYS A 291 -7.37 -3.91 16.00
N PRO A 292 -6.57 -2.82 15.97
CA PRO A 292 -5.16 -2.85 16.39
C PRO A 292 -4.92 -3.39 17.80
N GLU A 293 -5.89 -3.19 18.70
CA GLU A 293 -5.86 -3.62 20.11
C GLU A 293 -6.20 -5.10 20.31
N SER A 294 -6.59 -5.83 19.25
CA SER A 294 -6.91 -7.25 19.35
C SER A 294 -5.69 -8.08 19.75
N GLN A 295 -5.86 -8.93 20.78
CA GLN A 295 -4.81 -9.80 21.29
C GLN A 295 -4.55 -11.01 20.36
N THR A 296 -5.52 -11.34 19.50
CA THR A 296 -5.44 -12.46 18.55
C THR A 296 -5.07 -11.91 17.16
N VAL A 297 -6.00 -11.95 16.22
CA VAL A 297 -5.83 -11.42 14.87
C VAL A 297 -6.40 -10.01 14.82
N ARG A 298 -5.62 -9.06 14.32
CA ARG A 298 -6.01 -7.64 14.23
C ARG A 298 -6.83 -7.29 12.99
N ILE A 299 -7.01 -8.24 12.06
CA ILE A 299 -7.83 -8.10 10.86
C ILE A 299 -9.21 -8.66 11.16
N LEU A 300 -10.21 -7.78 11.34
CA LEU A 300 -11.57 -8.16 11.69
C LEU A 300 -12.30 -8.78 10.50
N GLY A 301 -12.07 -8.25 9.33
CA GLY A 301 -12.68 -8.72 8.09
C GLY A 301 -12.51 -7.70 6.96
N SER A 302 -13.15 -7.97 5.84
CA SER A 302 -13.10 -7.11 4.67
C SER A 302 -14.44 -7.11 3.93
N GLY A 303 -14.62 -6.16 3.02
CA GLY A 303 -15.79 -6.10 2.16
C GLY A 303 -15.60 -5.18 0.97
N LYS A 304 -16.47 -5.32 -0.04
CA LYS A 304 -16.53 -4.38 -1.14
C LYS A 304 -17.40 -3.19 -0.74
N ILE A 305 -16.99 -2.00 -1.12
CA ILE A 305 -17.75 -0.75 -0.95
C ILE A 305 -18.92 -0.77 -1.95
N LEU A 306 -20.13 -0.52 -1.42
CA LEU A 306 -21.40 -0.60 -2.18
C LEU A 306 -21.74 0.71 -2.92
#